data_39c529fa7a049540c8068a1c4fb0dc68
#
_entry.id   39c529fa7a049540c8068a1c4fb0dc68
#
_cell.length_a   1.000
_cell.length_b   1.000
_cell.length_c   1.000
_cell.angle_alpha   90.00
_cell.angle_beta   90.00
_cell.angle_gamma   90.00
#
_symmetry.space_group_name_H-M   'P 1'
#
loop_
_entity.id
_entity.type
_entity.pdbx_description
1 polymer ?
#
loop_
_entity_poly.entity_id
_entity_poly.type
_entity_poly.pdbx_seq_one_letter_code
_entity_poly.pdbx_strand_id
1 'polypeptide(L)'
;MADRKDYETLFGEMHPGFFEREYIRSINEEWSYEEMILPLDEFDPDAYQKTFDSDISFGLFQGSMDELHAAVNQVIPDWVKLYDGKSRVYCGFVNGNIASFCMIEDMGEHLLEGQKIKIGGPGCVGTVPEYRNRGLGLVMVRDVTRILKEEGYDLSYIHYTGVAPWYAKLGYKTILKWNKHGIL
;
A
#
# COMPACT_ATOMS: atom_id res chain seq x y z
N MET A 1 -4.00 4.12 23.60
CA MET A 1 -3.27 3.47 22.46
C MET A 1 -4.05 2.24 22.11
N ALA A 2 -4.52 2.14 20.86
CA ALA A 2 -5.33 1.04 20.38
C ALA A 2 -4.66 -0.31 20.67
N ASP A 3 -5.43 -1.25 21.16
CA ASP A 3 -4.97 -2.60 21.44
C ASP A 3 -5.25 -3.55 20.27
N ARG A 4 -4.83 -4.79 20.40
CA ARG A 4 -5.03 -5.80 19.36
C ARG A 4 -6.52 -5.97 19.00
N LYS A 5 -7.42 -5.93 19.98
CA LYS A 5 -8.85 -6.11 19.76
C LYS A 5 -9.47 -4.96 18.97
N ASP A 6 -9.00 -3.75 19.21
CA ASP A 6 -9.39 -2.56 18.45
C ASP A 6 -9.04 -2.74 16.97
N TYR A 7 -7.83 -3.24 16.69
CA TYR A 7 -7.37 -3.49 15.32
C TYR A 7 -8.08 -4.68 14.65
N GLU A 8 -8.41 -5.73 15.40
CA GLU A 8 -9.23 -6.85 14.88
C GLU A 8 -10.64 -6.36 14.50
N THR A 9 -11.21 -5.46 15.30
CA THR A 9 -12.51 -4.84 15.02
C THR A 9 -12.42 -3.96 13.77
N LEU A 10 -11.42 -3.08 13.68
CA LEU A 10 -11.18 -2.23 12.52
C LEU A 10 -10.99 -3.05 11.25
N PHE A 11 -10.17 -4.11 11.30
CA PHE A 11 -9.97 -5.03 10.17
C PHE A 11 -11.28 -5.67 9.71
N GLY A 12 -12.10 -6.14 10.65
CA GLY A 12 -13.40 -6.75 10.34
C GLY A 12 -14.39 -5.77 9.69
N GLU A 13 -14.37 -4.50 10.09
CA GLU A 13 -15.18 -3.44 9.48
C GLU A 13 -14.70 -3.08 8.07
N MET A 14 -13.39 -2.95 7.87
CA MET A 14 -12.80 -2.60 6.58
C MET A 14 -12.89 -3.77 5.57
N HIS A 15 -12.84 -5.00 6.04
CA HIS A 15 -12.76 -6.20 5.22
C HIS A 15 -13.78 -7.27 5.62
N PRO A 16 -15.10 -6.97 5.55
CA PRO A 16 -16.13 -7.93 5.96
C PRO A 16 -16.04 -9.22 5.15
N GLY A 17 -16.14 -10.37 5.83
CA GLY A 17 -16.06 -11.69 5.21
C GLY A 17 -14.71 -12.03 4.56
N PHE A 18 -13.63 -11.40 5.00
CA PHE A 18 -12.30 -11.53 4.38
C PHE A 18 -11.84 -12.99 4.30
N PHE A 19 -11.88 -13.73 5.40
CA PHE A 19 -11.40 -15.11 5.47
C PHE A 19 -12.35 -16.12 4.79
N GLU A 20 -13.55 -15.71 4.38
CA GLU A 20 -14.51 -16.54 3.64
C GLU A 20 -14.27 -16.48 2.13
N ARG A 21 -13.49 -15.51 1.65
CA ARG A 21 -13.21 -15.32 0.24
C ARG A 21 -12.39 -16.48 -0.32
N GLU A 22 -12.79 -16.98 -1.48
CA GLU A 22 -12.17 -18.16 -2.11
C GLU A 22 -10.65 -17.98 -2.31
N TYR A 23 -10.20 -16.81 -2.78
CA TYR A 23 -8.79 -16.57 -3.00
C TYR A 23 -7.97 -16.55 -1.70
N ILE A 24 -8.56 -16.15 -0.54
CA ILE A 24 -7.91 -16.24 0.77
C ILE A 24 -7.79 -17.69 1.21
N ARG A 25 -8.86 -18.48 1.06
CA ARG A 25 -8.87 -19.91 1.40
C ARG A 25 -7.91 -20.73 0.54
N SER A 26 -7.58 -20.26 -0.66
CA SER A 26 -6.65 -20.91 -1.59
C SER A 26 -5.17 -20.59 -1.35
N ILE A 27 -4.85 -19.66 -0.43
CA ILE A 27 -3.49 -19.32 -0.07
C ILE A 27 -2.74 -20.55 0.46
N ASN A 28 -1.43 -20.64 0.14
CA ASN A 28 -0.58 -21.68 0.69
C ASN A 28 -0.59 -21.63 2.23
N GLU A 29 -0.67 -22.80 2.84
CA GLU A 29 -0.82 -22.97 4.29
C GLU A 29 0.38 -22.42 5.08
N GLU A 30 1.56 -22.45 4.49
CA GLU A 30 2.79 -21.96 5.10
C GLU A 30 2.94 -20.42 5.04
N TRP A 31 2.08 -19.72 4.28
CA TRP A 31 2.17 -18.28 4.12
C TRP A 31 1.35 -17.54 5.17
N SER A 32 1.95 -16.49 5.69
CA SER A 32 1.27 -15.51 6.55
C SER A 32 1.51 -14.10 6.00
N TYR A 33 0.58 -13.22 6.34
CA TYR A 33 0.59 -11.83 5.91
C TYR A 33 0.37 -10.92 7.08
N GLU A 34 0.67 -9.65 6.88
CA GLU A 34 0.58 -8.64 7.92
C GLU A 34 -0.28 -7.46 7.45
N GLU A 35 -0.99 -6.88 8.42
CA GLU A 35 -1.61 -5.57 8.32
C GLU A 35 -0.72 -4.58 9.05
N MET A 36 -0.47 -3.43 8.42
CA MET A 36 0.41 -2.43 9.00
C MET A 36 -0.23 -1.05 8.98
N ILE A 37 0.13 -0.23 9.95
CA ILE A 37 -0.30 1.16 10.03
C ILE A 37 0.87 2.11 10.23
N LEU A 38 0.63 3.36 9.86
CA LEU A 38 1.49 4.50 10.19
C LEU A 38 0.59 5.69 10.55
N PRO A 39 0.56 6.13 11.83
CA PRO A 39 -0.07 7.39 12.21
C PRO A 39 0.61 8.55 11.47
N LEU A 40 -0.18 9.34 10.74
CA LEU A 40 0.38 10.34 9.83
C LEU A 40 0.90 11.59 10.55
N ASP A 41 0.51 11.84 11.80
CA ASP A 41 1.13 12.84 12.67
C ASP A 41 2.57 12.45 13.06
N GLU A 42 2.87 11.14 13.20
CA GLU A 42 4.21 10.60 13.48
C GLU A 42 5.10 10.49 12.21
N PHE A 43 4.51 10.58 11.02
CA PHE A 43 5.25 10.37 9.77
C PHE A 43 6.13 11.56 9.42
N ASP A 44 7.42 11.30 9.28
CA ASP A 44 8.43 12.24 8.78
C ASP A 44 8.88 11.80 7.36
N PRO A 45 8.43 12.52 6.30
CA PRO A 45 8.83 12.18 4.92
C PRO A 45 10.32 12.37 4.67
N ASP A 46 11.01 13.16 5.49
CA ASP A 46 12.44 13.43 5.33
C ASP A 46 13.34 12.38 6.01
N ALA A 47 12.76 11.53 6.86
CA ALA A 47 13.49 10.43 7.51
C ALA A 47 14.03 9.38 6.51
N TYR A 48 13.39 9.24 5.34
CA TYR A 48 13.85 8.37 4.27
C TYR A 48 14.18 9.18 3.01
N GLN A 49 15.47 9.39 2.78
CA GLN A 49 15.97 10.12 1.61
C GLN A 49 16.73 9.18 0.67
N LYS A 50 16.53 9.37 -0.62
CA LYS A 50 17.30 8.69 -1.67
C LYS A 50 17.52 9.62 -2.83
N THR A 51 18.76 9.70 -3.29
CA THR A 51 19.13 10.44 -4.50
C THR A 51 19.04 9.52 -5.71
N PHE A 52 18.51 10.03 -6.79
CA PHE A 52 18.40 9.36 -8.08
C PHE A 52 19.08 10.13 -9.20
N ASP A 53 19.39 9.42 -10.27
CA ASP A 53 19.85 10.03 -11.52
C ASP A 53 18.73 10.85 -12.17
N SER A 54 19.09 11.73 -13.08
CA SER A 54 18.17 12.67 -13.74
C SER A 54 17.12 12.00 -14.65
N ASP A 55 17.30 10.73 -14.99
CA ASP A 55 16.36 9.94 -15.77
C ASP A 55 15.19 9.39 -14.95
N ILE A 56 15.21 9.59 -13.61
CA ILE A 56 14.19 9.09 -12.68
C ILE A 56 13.33 10.25 -12.20
N SER A 57 12.01 10.05 -12.25
CA SER A 57 11.02 10.99 -11.74
C SER A 57 9.86 10.26 -11.07
N PHE A 58 9.10 11.01 -10.26
CA PHE A 58 7.93 10.48 -9.55
C PHE A 58 6.76 11.44 -9.72
N GLY A 59 5.54 10.91 -9.78
CA GLY A 59 4.35 11.74 -9.87
C GLY A 59 3.04 10.97 -10.04
N LEU A 60 1.93 11.70 -9.98
CA LEU A 60 0.63 11.17 -10.32
C LEU A 60 0.62 10.75 -11.78
N PHE A 61 0.12 9.54 -12.04
CA PHE A 61 0.00 9.02 -13.39
C PHE A 61 -1.12 9.74 -14.15
N GLN A 62 -0.81 10.20 -15.37
CA GLN A 62 -1.72 10.89 -16.26
C GLN A 62 -1.71 10.30 -17.69
N GLY A 63 -1.07 9.14 -17.86
CA GLY A 63 -0.98 8.43 -19.13
C GLY A 63 -2.21 7.61 -19.48
N SER A 64 -2.09 6.75 -20.47
CA SER A 64 -3.17 5.86 -20.88
C SER A 64 -3.29 4.64 -19.97
N MET A 65 -4.50 4.13 -19.80
CA MET A 65 -4.74 2.89 -19.03
C MET A 65 -4.02 1.70 -19.66
N ASP A 66 -3.86 1.65 -20.98
CA ASP A 66 -3.12 0.58 -21.67
C ASP A 66 -1.65 0.55 -21.26
N GLU A 67 -1.01 1.71 -21.13
CA GLU A 67 0.36 1.84 -20.65
C GLU A 67 0.50 1.36 -19.20
N LEU A 68 -0.42 1.78 -18.33
CA LEU A 68 -0.43 1.35 -16.94
C LEU A 68 -0.67 -0.17 -16.83
N HIS A 69 -1.65 -0.69 -17.54
CA HIS A 69 -1.96 -2.12 -17.54
C HIS A 69 -0.79 -2.97 -18.07
N ALA A 70 -0.06 -2.48 -19.07
CA ALA A 70 1.14 -3.15 -19.56
C ALA A 70 2.25 -3.24 -18.48
N ALA A 71 2.43 -2.19 -17.70
CA ALA A 71 3.38 -2.19 -16.57
C ALA A 71 2.91 -3.12 -15.43
N VAL A 72 1.64 -3.04 -15.03
CA VAL A 72 1.05 -3.88 -13.98
C VAL A 72 1.13 -5.35 -14.35
N ASN A 73 0.82 -5.69 -15.62
CA ASN A 73 0.85 -7.08 -16.11
C ASN A 73 2.24 -7.73 -16.02
N GLN A 74 3.32 -6.95 -16.08
CA GLN A 74 4.69 -7.45 -15.91
C GLN A 74 5.02 -7.81 -14.45
N VAL A 75 4.22 -7.36 -13.50
CA VAL A 75 4.43 -7.61 -12.06
C VAL A 75 3.49 -8.69 -11.57
N ILE A 76 2.18 -8.46 -11.65
CA ILE A 76 1.13 -9.41 -11.26
C ILE A 76 -0.06 -9.23 -12.21
N PRO A 77 -0.27 -10.14 -13.18
CA PRO A 77 -1.38 -10.05 -14.15
C PRO A 77 -2.77 -9.89 -13.52
N ASP A 78 -3.01 -10.55 -12.38
CA ASP A 78 -4.30 -10.48 -11.69
C ASP A 78 -4.64 -9.09 -11.14
N TRP A 79 -3.65 -8.21 -10.98
CA TRP A 79 -3.87 -6.84 -10.52
C TRP A 79 -4.36 -5.90 -11.62
N VAL A 80 -4.22 -6.26 -12.91
CA VAL A 80 -4.66 -5.41 -14.03
C VAL A 80 -6.12 -4.99 -13.88
N LYS A 81 -6.99 -5.90 -13.48
CA LYS A 81 -8.42 -5.62 -13.25
C LYS A 81 -8.70 -4.69 -12.07
N LEU A 82 -7.75 -4.54 -11.12
CA LEU A 82 -7.89 -3.65 -9.96
C LEU A 82 -7.57 -2.20 -10.32
N TYR A 83 -6.70 -2.00 -11.32
CA TYR A 83 -6.40 -0.68 -11.89
C TYR A 83 -7.47 -0.29 -12.90
N ASP A 84 -8.68 0.02 -12.39
CA ASP A 84 -9.89 0.27 -13.20
C ASP A 84 -10.13 1.76 -13.53
N GLY A 85 -9.18 2.63 -13.19
CA GLY A 85 -9.25 4.07 -13.42
C GLY A 85 -10.02 4.87 -12.38
N LYS A 86 -10.55 4.24 -11.34
CA LYS A 86 -11.28 4.96 -10.27
C LYS A 86 -10.36 5.55 -9.22
N SER A 87 -9.30 4.83 -8.85
CA SER A 87 -8.30 5.30 -7.89
C SER A 87 -7.21 6.10 -8.59
N ARG A 88 -6.71 7.13 -7.93
CA ARG A 88 -5.49 7.82 -8.36
C ARG A 88 -4.31 6.84 -8.31
N VAL A 89 -3.43 6.94 -9.28
CA VAL A 89 -2.22 6.13 -9.34
C VAL A 89 -1.01 7.04 -9.25
N TYR A 90 -0.03 6.65 -8.45
CA TYR A 90 1.25 7.31 -8.35
C TYR A 90 2.33 6.39 -8.90
N CYS A 91 3.24 6.93 -9.71
CA CYS A 91 4.26 6.16 -10.38
C CYS A 91 5.66 6.72 -10.14
N GLY A 92 6.64 5.82 -10.17
CA GLY A 92 8.04 6.15 -10.44
C GLY A 92 8.36 5.82 -11.90
N PHE A 93 9.07 6.70 -12.56
CA PHE A 93 9.41 6.61 -13.97
C PHE A 93 10.93 6.54 -14.17
N VAL A 94 11.35 5.77 -15.14
CA VAL A 94 12.74 5.74 -15.65
C VAL A 94 12.71 6.07 -17.13
N ASN A 95 13.38 7.14 -17.56
CA ASN A 95 13.32 7.64 -18.94
C ASN A 95 11.87 7.80 -19.47
N GLY A 96 10.94 8.22 -18.60
CA GLY A 96 9.53 8.38 -18.93
C GLY A 96 8.70 7.08 -18.95
N ASN A 97 9.30 5.91 -18.81
CA ASN A 97 8.58 4.64 -18.72
C ASN A 97 8.17 4.32 -17.27
N ILE A 98 7.00 3.73 -17.07
CA ILE A 98 6.54 3.31 -15.75
C ILE A 98 7.47 2.22 -15.22
N ALA A 99 8.15 2.52 -14.10
CA ALA A 99 9.08 1.61 -13.43
C ALA A 99 8.50 1.05 -12.12
N SER A 100 7.70 1.85 -11.42
CA SER A 100 6.95 1.43 -10.24
C SER A 100 5.59 2.13 -10.21
N PHE A 101 4.63 1.53 -9.54
CA PHE A 101 3.25 2.01 -9.49
C PHE A 101 2.57 1.62 -8.19
N CYS A 102 1.64 2.44 -7.72
CA CYS A 102 0.68 2.08 -6.68
C CYS A 102 -0.57 2.94 -6.78
N MET A 103 -1.69 2.44 -6.26
CA MET A 103 -2.89 3.22 -6.05
C MET A 103 -2.76 4.08 -4.81
N ILE A 104 -3.40 5.26 -4.81
CA ILE A 104 -3.69 6.03 -3.61
C ILE A 104 -5.13 5.70 -3.22
N GLU A 105 -5.29 4.90 -2.19
CA GLU A 105 -6.60 4.41 -1.77
C GLU A 105 -7.16 5.28 -0.64
N ASP A 106 -8.43 5.65 -0.79
CA ASP A 106 -9.26 6.18 0.30
C ASP A 106 -10.04 5.01 0.90
N MET A 107 -9.76 4.68 2.14
CA MET A 107 -10.40 3.57 2.86
C MET A 107 -11.54 4.06 3.76
N GLY A 108 -11.85 5.36 3.70
CA GLY A 108 -12.97 5.96 4.42
C GLY A 108 -12.68 6.34 5.86
N GLU A 109 -13.76 6.58 6.58
CA GLU A 109 -13.73 6.97 8.00
C GLU A 109 -14.19 5.81 8.86
N HIS A 110 -13.45 5.53 9.92
CA HIS A 110 -13.70 4.43 10.86
C HIS A 110 -13.58 4.91 12.30
N LEU A 111 -14.05 4.10 13.23
CA LEU A 111 -13.84 4.33 14.66
C LEU A 111 -12.65 3.52 15.16
N LEU A 112 -11.71 4.20 15.82
CA LEU A 112 -10.60 3.56 16.53
C LEU A 112 -10.50 4.18 17.91
N GLU A 113 -10.57 3.37 18.98
CA GLU A 113 -10.63 3.85 20.37
C GLU A 113 -11.76 4.89 20.60
N GLY A 114 -12.88 4.77 19.90
CA GLY A 114 -14.01 5.70 19.96
C GLY A 114 -13.80 7.05 19.28
N GLN A 115 -12.68 7.23 18.61
CA GLN A 115 -12.40 8.41 17.80
C GLN A 115 -12.63 8.11 16.31
N LYS A 116 -13.22 9.06 15.61
CA LYS A 116 -13.40 8.99 14.16
C LYS A 116 -12.09 9.34 13.49
N ILE A 117 -11.57 8.42 12.69
CA ILE A 117 -10.32 8.57 11.96
C ILE A 117 -10.53 8.36 10.47
N LYS A 118 -9.82 9.11 9.64
CA LYS A 118 -9.79 8.98 8.19
C LYS A 118 -8.58 8.13 7.77
N ILE A 119 -8.84 7.03 7.08
CA ILE A 119 -7.82 6.05 6.69
C ILE A 119 -7.64 6.06 5.19
N GLY A 120 -6.41 6.05 4.74
CA GLY A 120 -6.01 5.80 3.35
C GLY A 120 -4.74 4.97 3.30
N GLY A 121 -4.29 4.62 2.10
CA GLY A 121 -3.05 3.85 1.99
C GLY A 121 -2.58 3.66 0.56
N PRO A 122 -1.32 3.24 0.36
CA PRO A 122 -0.85 2.76 -0.93
C PRO A 122 -1.38 1.34 -1.18
N GLY A 123 -2.05 1.14 -2.30
CA GLY A 123 -2.59 -0.14 -2.72
C GLY A 123 -1.89 -0.73 -3.94
N CYS A 124 -1.82 -2.06 -4.02
CA CYS A 124 -1.24 -2.78 -5.16
C CYS A 124 0.13 -2.26 -5.59
N VAL A 125 1.05 -2.14 -4.64
CA VAL A 125 2.39 -1.57 -4.85
C VAL A 125 3.26 -2.53 -5.66
N GLY A 126 3.70 -2.11 -6.84
CA GLY A 126 4.52 -2.91 -7.73
C GLY A 126 5.74 -2.19 -8.29
N THR A 127 6.77 -2.96 -8.63
CA THR A 127 7.94 -2.49 -9.38
C THR A 127 8.21 -3.45 -10.51
N VAL A 128 8.24 -2.93 -11.73
CA VAL A 128 8.55 -3.69 -12.95
C VAL A 128 9.91 -4.39 -12.78
N PRO A 129 10.03 -5.68 -13.12
CA PRO A 129 11.19 -6.50 -12.78
C PRO A 129 12.55 -5.89 -13.15
N GLU A 130 12.68 -5.30 -14.32
CA GLU A 130 13.94 -4.68 -14.79
C GLU A 130 14.39 -3.46 -13.96
N TYR A 131 13.47 -2.81 -13.23
CA TYR A 131 13.75 -1.63 -12.41
C TYR A 131 13.85 -1.93 -10.91
N ARG A 132 13.77 -3.20 -10.51
CA ARG A 132 13.88 -3.61 -9.09
C ARG A 132 15.26 -3.31 -8.51
N ASN A 133 15.35 -3.31 -7.18
CA ASN A 133 16.57 -3.07 -6.40
C ASN A 133 17.18 -1.66 -6.56
N ARG A 134 16.48 -0.74 -7.19
CA ARG A 134 16.87 0.68 -7.33
C ARG A 134 16.28 1.58 -6.26
N GLY A 135 15.38 1.06 -5.41
CA GLY A 135 14.72 1.81 -4.32
C GLY A 135 13.53 2.67 -4.75
N LEU A 136 13.07 2.52 -6.00
CA LEU A 136 11.96 3.31 -6.55
C LEU A 136 10.66 3.11 -5.78
N GLY A 137 10.29 1.85 -5.51
CA GLY A 137 9.04 1.51 -4.84
C GLY A 137 8.91 2.15 -3.45
N LEU A 138 9.99 2.17 -2.66
CA LEU A 138 9.93 2.70 -1.30
C LEU A 138 9.80 4.24 -1.29
N VAL A 139 10.48 4.93 -2.20
CA VAL A 139 10.32 6.39 -2.38
C VAL A 139 8.90 6.71 -2.85
N MET A 140 8.36 5.93 -3.77
CA MET A 140 6.97 6.06 -4.23
C MET A 140 5.97 5.91 -3.07
N VAL A 141 6.11 4.89 -2.21
CA VAL A 141 5.26 4.70 -1.02
C VAL A 141 5.42 5.87 -0.04
N ARG A 142 6.65 6.35 0.20
CA ARG A 142 6.90 7.54 1.02
C ARG A 142 6.12 8.75 0.49
N ASP A 143 6.18 8.97 -0.82
CA ASP A 143 5.51 10.11 -1.45
C ASP A 143 3.98 10.00 -1.38
N VAL A 144 3.42 8.82 -1.57
CA VAL A 144 1.98 8.56 -1.38
C VAL A 144 1.58 8.78 0.08
N THR A 145 2.37 8.31 1.03
CA THR A 145 2.14 8.54 2.46
C THR A 145 2.15 10.04 2.81
N ARG A 146 3.07 10.81 2.19
CA ARG A 146 3.11 12.28 2.33
C ARG A 146 1.85 12.92 1.76
N ILE A 147 1.39 12.50 0.57
CA ILE A 147 0.15 13.01 -0.05
C ILE A 147 -1.03 12.77 0.90
N LEU A 148 -1.18 11.57 1.46
CA LEU A 148 -2.25 11.27 2.41
C LEU A 148 -2.18 12.19 3.65
N LYS A 149 -0.98 12.42 4.21
CA LYS A 149 -0.78 13.35 5.33
C LYS A 149 -1.22 14.77 4.97
N GLU A 150 -0.79 15.28 3.81
CA GLU A 150 -1.13 16.63 3.33
C GLU A 150 -2.63 16.79 3.05
N GLU A 151 -3.32 15.71 2.69
CA GLU A 151 -4.77 15.67 2.45
C GLU A 151 -5.60 15.44 3.73
N GLY A 152 -4.96 15.39 4.89
CA GLY A 152 -5.62 15.33 6.19
C GLY A 152 -6.16 13.95 6.55
N TYR A 153 -5.53 12.88 6.06
CA TYR A 153 -5.75 11.55 6.60
C TYR A 153 -5.05 11.41 7.95
N ASP A 154 -5.65 10.62 8.85
CA ASP A 154 -5.10 10.39 10.19
C ASP A 154 -4.14 9.19 10.20
N LEU A 155 -4.45 8.18 9.39
CA LEU A 155 -3.75 6.90 9.36
C LEU A 155 -3.47 6.43 7.94
N SER A 156 -2.24 6.01 7.67
CA SER A 156 -1.92 5.23 6.47
C SER A 156 -1.92 3.74 6.80
N TYR A 157 -2.61 2.96 5.98
CA TYR A 157 -2.84 1.53 6.19
C TYR A 157 -2.27 0.70 5.03
N ILE A 158 -1.52 -0.34 5.35
CA ILE A 158 -1.05 -1.36 4.41
C ILE A 158 -1.80 -2.64 4.66
N HIS A 159 -2.58 -3.04 3.66
CA HIS A 159 -3.36 -4.28 3.68
C HIS A 159 -2.60 -5.41 2.99
N TYR A 160 -2.66 -6.61 3.57
CA TYR A 160 -2.25 -7.86 2.92
C TYR A 160 -0.79 -7.85 2.45
N THR A 161 0.16 -7.51 3.32
CA THR A 161 1.58 -7.50 2.93
C THR A 161 2.34 -8.74 3.37
N GLY A 162 3.15 -9.30 2.47
CA GLY A 162 4.17 -10.31 2.78
C GLY A 162 5.57 -9.73 2.96
N VAL A 163 5.70 -8.39 2.92
CA VAL A 163 7.01 -7.70 2.96
C VAL A 163 7.06 -6.61 4.03
N ALA A 164 6.47 -6.87 5.19
CA ALA A 164 6.37 -5.91 6.29
C ALA A 164 7.71 -5.24 6.67
N PRO A 165 8.86 -5.93 6.73
CA PRO A 165 10.14 -5.28 7.02
C PRO A 165 10.54 -4.20 6.01
N TRP A 166 10.02 -4.27 4.79
CA TRP A 166 10.27 -3.27 3.75
C TRP A 166 9.50 -1.96 4.04
N TYR A 167 8.22 -2.06 4.40
CA TYR A 167 7.41 -0.91 4.80
C TYR A 167 7.84 -0.31 6.15
N ALA A 168 8.35 -1.13 7.06
CA ALA A 168 8.87 -0.67 8.36
C ALA A 168 10.00 0.37 8.23
N LYS A 169 10.72 0.40 7.10
CA LYS A 169 11.72 1.44 6.80
C LYS A 169 11.15 2.86 6.72
N LEU A 170 9.84 2.98 6.47
CA LEU A 170 9.11 4.25 6.47
C LEU A 170 8.38 4.54 7.80
N GLY A 171 8.50 3.66 8.80
CA GLY A 171 7.85 3.79 10.09
C GLY A 171 6.55 3.01 10.25
N TYR A 172 6.09 2.28 9.25
CA TYR A 172 4.92 1.41 9.39
C TYR A 172 5.17 0.33 10.44
N LYS A 173 4.15 0.07 11.25
CA LYS A 173 4.17 -0.93 12.34
C LYS A 173 3.12 -2.01 12.05
N THR A 174 3.50 -3.27 12.20
CA THR A 174 2.56 -4.40 12.12
C THR A 174 1.58 -4.35 13.28
N ILE A 175 0.30 -4.41 12.98
CA ILE A 175 -0.80 -4.44 13.97
C ILE A 175 -1.46 -5.80 14.06
N LEU A 176 -1.56 -6.53 12.94
CA LEU A 176 -2.12 -7.88 12.87
C LEU A 176 -1.27 -8.76 11.96
N LYS A 177 -1.23 -10.06 12.29
CA LYS A 177 -0.76 -11.13 11.42
C LYS A 177 -1.89 -12.11 11.19
N TRP A 178 -1.95 -12.67 10.00
CA TRP A 178 -2.99 -13.62 9.64
C TRP A 178 -2.50 -14.63 8.58
N ASN A 179 -3.20 -15.73 8.48
CA ASN A 179 -3.08 -16.71 7.41
C ASN A 179 -4.46 -17.09 6.89
N LYS A 180 -4.57 -18.09 6.02
CA LYS A 180 -5.85 -18.51 5.46
C LYS A 180 -6.90 -18.99 6.49
N HIS A 181 -6.48 -19.29 7.71
CA HIS A 181 -7.36 -19.78 8.79
C HIS A 181 -7.85 -18.65 9.71
N GLY A 182 -7.29 -17.45 9.62
CA GLY A 182 -7.67 -16.31 10.44
C GLY A 182 -6.50 -15.51 10.97
N ILE A 183 -6.80 -14.63 11.94
CA ILE A 183 -5.81 -13.79 12.64
C ILE A 183 -5.04 -14.68 13.63
N LEU A 184 -3.70 -14.55 13.63
CA LEU A 184 -2.74 -15.32 14.43
C LEU A 184 -2.52 -14.73 15.81
#